data_04fdaf1766cf58eec22c89fc9678d094
#
_entry.id   04fdaf1766cf58eec22c89fc9678d094
#
_cell.length_a   1.000
_cell.length_b   1.000
_cell.length_c   1.000
_cell.angle_alpha   90.00
_cell.angle_beta   90.00
_cell.angle_gamma   90.00
#
_symmetry.space_group_name_H-M   'P 1'
#
loop_
_entity.id
_entity.type
_entity.pdbx_description
1 polymer ?
#
loop_
_entity_poly.entity_id
_entity_poly.type
_entity_poly.pdbx_seq_one_letter_code
_entity_poly.pdbx_strand_id
1 'polypeptide(L)'
;LIKSMGFAPENIILCDTKGVIYQGRTEGMNQWKSAHAAKTDTRTLEEAMKGADVVFGLSQKGAFSEEMIRSMADRPIIFAMANPDPEITPEEVARVRDDAIMATGRSDYPNQVNNVLGFPYIFRGALDVRASTINDAMKIAAVNALASLAREDVPDDVAAAYQGNRPRFGAQYIIPVPFDPR
;
A
#
# COMPACT_ATOMS: atom_id res chain seq x y z
N LEU A 1 11.91 -0.58 2.90
CA LEU A 1 11.94 0.03 1.57
C LEU A 1 11.49 1.50 1.60
N ILE A 2 10.34 1.85 2.22
CA ILE A 2 9.83 3.25 2.30
C ILE A 2 10.89 4.18 2.91
N LYS A 3 11.57 3.78 3.99
CA LYS A 3 12.69 4.53 4.57
C LYS A 3 13.85 4.70 3.59
N SER A 4 14.17 3.67 2.80
CA SER A 4 15.22 3.74 1.76
C SER A 4 14.84 4.66 0.59
N MET A 5 13.55 4.99 0.45
CA MET A 5 13.04 5.94 -0.55
C MET A 5 13.00 7.39 -0.04
N GLY A 6 13.50 7.65 1.18
CA GLY A 6 13.63 9.00 1.73
C GLY A 6 12.51 9.46 2.67
N PHE A 7 11.56 8.58 3.01
CA PHE A 7 10.57 8.92 4.05
C PHE A 7 11.23 8.96 5.42
N ALA A 8 11.01 10.03 6.14
CA ALA A 8 11.56 10.22 7.48
C ALA A 8 11.03 9.13 8.44
N PRO A 9 11.94 8.42 9.15
CA PRO A 9 11.54 7.30 10.02
C PRO A 9 10.52 7.67 11.10
N GLU A 10 10.56 8.90 11.59
CA GLU A 10 9.64 9.46 12.60
C GLU A 10 8.21 9.62 12.10
N ASN A 11 8.00 9.69 10.77
CA ASN A 11 6.69 9.77 10.14
C ASN A 11 6.10 8.39 9.82
N ILE A 12 6.79 7.30 10.21
CA ILE A 12 6.34 5.94 9.92
C ILE A 12 6.04 5.23 11.24
N ILE A 13 4.77 4.97 11.50
CA ILE A 13 4.29 4.26 12.68
C ILE A 13 3.83 2.86 12.28
N LEU A 14 4.38 1.84 12.93
CA LEU A 14 3.94 0.46 12.78
C LEU A 14 3.03 0.08 13.94
N CYS A 15 1.99 -0.68 13.61
CA CYS A 15 1.08 -1.27 14.60
C CYS A 15 1.04 -2.79 14.44
N ASP A 16 0.77 -3.48 15.53
CA ASP A 16 0.43 -4.90 15.57
C ASP A 16 -0.82 -5.12 16.44
N THR A 17 -1.17 -6.37 16.74
CA THR A 17 -2.33 -6.72 17.56
C THR A 17 -2.30 -6.17 18.99
N LYS A 18 -1.17 -5.64 19.43
CA LYS A 18 -0.96 -5.00 20.75
C LYS A 18 -0.93 -3.46 20.65
N GLY A 19 -1.17 -2.90 19.47
CA GLY A 19 -1.12 -1.47 19.20
C GLY A 19 0.19 -1.00 18.59
N VAL A 20 0.55 0.25 18.81
CA VAL A 20 1.72 0.90 18.23
C VAL A 20 3.04 0.25 18.69
N ILE A 21 3.97 0.10 17.76
CA ILE A 21 5.35 -0.33 18.01
C ILE A 21 6.17 0.93 18.33
N TYR A 22 6.30 1.25 19.62
CA TYR A 22 6.98 2.44 20.11
C TYR A 22 8.28 2.12 20.85
N GLN A 23 9.18 3.09 20.95
CA GLN A 23 10.44 2.94 21.69
C GLN A 23 10.17 2.72 23.19
N GLY A 24 10.76 1.66 23.75
CA GLY A 24 10.56 1.24 25.14
C GLY A 24 9.42 0.24 25.36
N ARG A 25 8.66 -0.10 24.32
CA ARG A 25 7.69 -1.21 24.39
C ARG A 25 8.45 -2.53 24.56
N THR A 26 8.00 -3.36 25.50
CA THR A 26 8.60 -4.68 25.81
C THR A 26 7.71 -5.84 25.34
N GLU A 27 6.38 -5.68 25.41
CA GLU A 27 5.44 -6.74 25.09
C GLU A 27 5.39 -7.02 23.60
N GLY A 28 5.57 -8.29 23.21
CA GLY A 28 5.43 -8.74 21.82
C GLY A 28 6.48 -8.19 20.86
N MET A 29 7.64 -7.77 21.41
CA MET A 29 8.74 -7.20 20.61
C MET A 29 9.71 -8.28 20.14
N ASN A 30 10.40 -7.97 19.06
CA ASN A 30 11.54 -8.71 18.50
C ASN A 30 12.51 -7.74 17.83
N GLN A 31 13.66 -8.24 17.37
CA GLN A 31 14.69 -7.40 16.74
C GLN A 31 14.17 -6.58 15.54
N TRP A 32 13.25 -7.14 14.75
CA TRP A 32 12.70 -6.45 13.57
C TRP A 32 11.74 -5.32 13.96
N LYS A 33 10.86 -5.58 14.91
CA LYS A 33 9.96 -4.54 15.45
C LYS A 33 10.76 -3.43 16.15
N SER A 34 11.77 -3.81 16.92
CA SER A 34 12.63 -2.85 17.64
C SER A 34 13.37 -1.91 16.67
N ALA A 35 13.81 -2.41 15.50
CA ALA A 35 14.46 -1.60 14.47
C ALA A 35 13.53 -0.54 13.84
N HIS A 36 12.21 -0.69 14.03
CA HIS A 36 11.21 0.20 13.48
C HIS A 36 10.33 0.88 14.56
N ALA A 37 10.69 0.75 15.82
CA ALA A 37 9.96 1.36 16.93
C ALA A 37 9.98 2.89 16.84
N ALA A 38 8.82 3.51 16.78
CA ALA A 38 8.67 4.96 16.68
C ALA A 38 8.88 5.66 18.03
N LYS A 39 9.48 6.84 18.01
CA LYS A 39 9.50 7.73 19.18
C LYS A 39 8.18 8.51 19.21
N THR A 40 7.19 7.98 19.91
CA THR A 40 5.84 8.56 19.96
C THR A 40 5.13 8.20 21.26
N ASP A 41 4.20 9.03 21.67
CA ASP A 41 3.29 8.78 22.80
C ASP A 41 2.02 8.05 22.37
N THR A 42 1.82 7.83 21.07
CA THR A 42 0.71 7.09 20.49
C THR A 42 0.78 5.62 20.87
N ARG A 43 -0.34 5.01 21.24
CA ARG A 43 -0.40 3.61 21.72
C ARG A 43 -1.35 2.73 20.91
N THR A 44 -2.41 3.31 20.35
CA THR A 44 -3.43 2.55 19.62
C THR A 44 -3.38 2.84 18.12
N LEU A 45 -4.04 1.98 17.31
CA LEU A 45 -4.18 2.19 15.88
C LEU A 45 -5.00 3.45 15.59
N GLU A 46 -6.09 3.68 16.36
CA GLU A 46 -6.92 4.87 16.23
C GLU A 46 -6.12 6.15 16.40
N GLU A 47 -5.28 6.19 17.45
CA GLU A 47 -4.40 7.33 17.70
C GLU A 47 -3.38 7.53 16.57
N ALA A 48 -2.83 6.42 16.03
CA ALA A 48 -1.84 6.47 14.95
C ALA A 48 -2.45 6.92 13.61
N MET A 49 -3.72 6.62 13.36
CA MET A 49 -4.42 7.03 12.14
C MET A 49 -4.86 8.49 12.15
N LYS A 50 -4.95 9.11 13.32
CA LYS A 50 -5.37 10.52 13.42
C LYS A 50 -4.36 11.44 12.73
N GLY A 51 -4.82 12.12 11.68
CA GLY A 51 -4.00 13.00 10.86
C GLY A 51 -2.98 12.29 9.98
N ALA A 52 -3.06 10.97 9.82
CA ALA A 52 -2.19 10.23 8.93
C ALA A 52 -2.57 10.45 7.46
N ASP A 53 -1.58 10.66 6.60
CA ASP A 53 -1.76 10.82 5.15
C ASP A 53 -1.97 9.48 4.44
N VAL A 54 -1.37 8.40 4.97
CA VAL A 54 -1.38 7.08 4.35
C VAL A 54 -1.54 6.00 5.42
N VAL A 55 -2.38 5.00 5.14
CA VAL A 55 -2.44 3.77 5.93
C VAL A 55 -2.24 2.54 5.04
N PHE A 56 -1.45 1.59 5.54
CA PHE A 56 -1.25 0.27 4.92
C PHE A 56 -1.84 -0.81 5.84
N GLY A 57 -2.97 -1.37 5.45
CA GLY A 57 -3.57 -2.53 6.09
C GLY A 57 -2.97 -3.84 5.56
N LEU A 58 -2.45 -4.65 6.47
CA LEU A 58 -1.91 -5.99 6.22
C LEU A 58 -2.39 -6.93 7.34
N SER A 59 -3.62 -6.75 7.79
CA SER A 59 -4.13 -7.37 9.02
C SER A 59 -5.35 -8.26 8.75
N GLN A 60 -6.51 -7.82 9.12
CA GLN A 60 -7.75 -8.59 9.03
C GLN A 60 -8.94 -7.70 8.72
N LYS A 61 -10.00 -8.30 8.21
CA LYS A 61 -11.30 -7.65 7.98
C LYS A 61 -11.75 -6.85 9.21
N GLY A 62 -12.22 -5.62 8.96
CA GLY A 62 -12.80 -4.75 9.97
C GLY A 62 -11.80 -4.13 10.95
N ALA A 63 -10.49 -4.19 10.63
CA ALA A 63 -9.47 -3.56 11.47
C ALA A 63 -9.51 -2.03 11.41
N PHE A 64 -10.06 -1.43 10.35
CA PHE A 64 -10.25 0.00 10.23
C PHE A 64 -11.72 0.35 10.43
N SER A 65 -12.02 1.26 11.37
CA SER A 65 -13.36 1.79 11.55
C SER A 65 -13.60 3.05 10.70
N GLU A 66 -14.88 3.39 10.48
CA GLU A 66 -15.25 4.63 9.79
C GLU A 66 -14.71 5.86 10.52
N GLU A 67 -14.66 5.85 11.86
CA GLU A 67 -14.11 6.92 12.68
C GLU A 67 -12.61 7.10 12.48
N MET A 68 -11.86 6.00 12.38
CA MET A 68 -10.43 6.04 12.04
C MET A 68 -10.22 6.71 10.69
N ILE A 69 -11.01 6.33 9.67
CA ILE A 69 -10.92 6.91 8.33
C ILE A 69 -11.25 8.40 8.33
N ARG A 70 -12.28 8.84 9.08
CA ARG A 70 -12.60 10.27 9.24
C ARG A 70 -11.49 11.08 9.89
N SER A 71 -10.73 10.46 10.79
CA SER A 71 -9.67 11.13 11.55
C SER A 71 -8.38 11.35 10.76
N MET A 72 -8.22 10.70 9.60
CA MET A 72 -7.06 10.86 8.73
C MET A 72 -6.95 12.28 8.13
N ALA A 73 -5.80 12.62 7.59
CA ALA A 73 -5.55 13.87 6.89
C ALA A 73 -6.46 14.04 5.65
N ASP A 74 -6.43 15.21 5.03
CA ASP A 74 -7.14 15.48 3.78
C ASP A 74 -6.57 14.63 2.64
N ARG A 75 -7.44 14.08 1.80
CA ARG A 75 -7.10 13.24 0.65
C ARG A 75 -6.16 12.08 1.00
N PRO A 76 -6.49 11.23 1.98
CA PRO A 76 -5.63 10.15 2.43
C PRO A 76 -5.56 9.04 1.40
N ILE A 77 -4.46 8.28 1.45
CA ILE A 77 -4.30 7.06 0.67
C ILE A 77 -4.50 5.86 1.59
N ILE A 78 -5.43 4.99 1.25
CA ILE A 78 -5.83 3.85 2.08
C ILE A 78 -5.56 2.56 1.31
N PHE A 79 -4.57 1.79 1.74
CA PHE A 79 -4.30 0.43 1.27
C PHE A 79 -4.91 -0.56 2.25
N ALA A 80 -6.08 -1.11 1.91
CA ALA A 80 -6.74 -2.15 2.71
C ALA A 80 -6.54 -3.52 2.03
N MET A 81 -5.44 -4.19 2.38
CA MET A 81 -4.91 -5.33 1.63
C MET A 81 -5.14 -6.68 2.30
N ALA A 82 -5.91 -6.75 3.39
CA ALA A 82 -6.30 -8.02 3.99
C ALA A 82 -7.08 -8.89 2.99
N ASN A 83 -6.84 -10.18 3.01
CA ASN A 83 -7.38 -11.16 2.08
C ASN A 83 -8.07 -12.31 2.85
N PRO A 84 -9.30 -12.72 2.51
CA PRO A 84 -10.11 -12.32 1.33
C PRO A 84 -10.86 -11.00 1.46
N ASP A 85 -11.12 -10.53 2.66
CA ASP A 85 -11.86 -9.31 2.92
C ASP A 85 -10.92 -8.21 3.42
N PRO A 86 -11.00 -6.98 2.87
CA PRO A 86 -10.15 -5.86 3.29
C PRO A 86 -10.45 -5.40 4.72
N GLU A 87 -9.54 -4.64 5.31
CA GLU A 87 -9.70 -4.02 6.64
C GLU A 87 -10.92 -3.09 6.71
N ILE A 88 -11.25 -2.46 5.59
CA ILE A 88 -12.46 -1.65 5.36
C ILE A 88 -12.75 -1.69 3.87
N THR A 89 -14.02 -1.70 3.47
CA THR A 89 -14.42 -1.72 2.06
C THR A 89 -14.45 -0.31 1.47
N PRO A 90 -14.29 -0.15 0.15
CA PRO A 90 -14.45 1.13 -0.52
C PRO A 90 -15.82 1.78 -0.27
N GLU A 91 -16.88 0.98 -0.17
CA GLU A 91 -18.23 1.47 0.13
C GLU A 91 -18.33 2.05 1.55
N GLU A 92 -17.65 1.44 2.53
CA GLU A 92 -17.58 1.94 3.90
C GLU A 92 -16.81 3.26 3.95
N VAL A 93 -15.68 3.37 3.24
CA VAL A 93 -14.94 4.62 3.13
C VAL A 93 -15.79 5.71 2.45
N ALA A 94 -16.47 5.40 1.35
CA ALA A 94 -17.30 6.35 0.61
C ALA A 94 -18.50 6.89 1.41
N ARG A 95 -18.95 6.17 2.46
CA ARG A 95 -19.99 6.69 3.37
C ARG A 95 -19.51 7.83 4.26
N VAL A 96 -18.21 7.94 4.48
CA VAL A 96 -17.64 8.85 5.48
C VAL A 96 -16.76 9.93 4.89
N ARG A 97 -16.24 9.72 3.66
CA ARG A 97 -15.46 10.72 2.93
C ARG A 97 -15.38 10.39 1.44
N ASP A 98 -15.23 11.39 0.61
CA ASP A 98 -15.22 11.31 -0.86
C ASP A 98 -13.85 11.66 -1.49
N ASP A 99 -12.89 12.08 -0.67
CA ASP A 99 -11.58 12.55 -1.11
C ASP A 99 -10.47 11.48 -1.01
N ALA A 100 -10.77 10.30 -0.44
CA ALA A 100 -9.79 9.24 -0.23
C ALA A 100 -9.40 8.51 -1.53
N ILE A 101 -8.13 8.14 -1.65
CA ILE A 101 -7.63 7.21 -2.66
C ILE A 101 -7.60 5.82 -2.03
N MET A 102 -8.41 4.90 -2.57
CA MET A 102 -8.51 3.52 -2.08
C MET A 102 -7.76 2.53 -2.98
N ALA A 103 -7.08 1.58 -2.34
CA ALA A 103 -6.50 0.40 -2.98
C ALA A 103 -6.78 -0.84 -2.13
N THR A 104 -7.12 -1.95 -2.76
CA THR A 104 -7.40 -3.23 -2.10
C THR A 104 -6.73 -4.38 -2.83
N GLY A 105 -6.70 -5.58 -2.25
CA GLY A 105 -6.26 -6.81 -2.94
C GLY A 105 -7.29 -7.38 -3.92
N ARG A 106 -8.52 -6.85 -3.98
CA ARG A 106 -9.61 -7.39 -4.78
C ARG A 106 -9.58 -6.87 -6.21
N SER A 107 -9.91 -7.76 -7.17
CA SER A 107 -9.94 -7.43 -8.60
C SER A 107 -11.20 -6.70 -9.06
N ASP A 108 -12.25 -6.68 -8.24
CA ASP A 108 -13.51 -6.01 -8.50
C ASP A 108 -13.54 -4.54 -8.09
N TYR A 109 -12.44 -4.04 -7.50
CA TYR A 109 -12.26 -2.64 -7.11
C TYR A 109 -11.13 -1.98 -7.91
N PRO A 110 -11.17 -0.64 -8.05
CA PRO A 110 -10.04 0.13 -8.59
C PRO A 110 -8.76 -0.04 -7.77
N ASN A 111 -7.62 0.25 -8.38
CA ASN A 111 -6.31 0.19 -7.72
C ASN A 111 -6.01 -1.17 -7.08
N GLN A 112 -6.27 -2.26 -7.82
CA GLN A 112 -5.97 -3.60 -7.32
C GLN A 112 -4.48 -3.73 -6.99
N VAL A 113 -4.17 -4.08 -5.73
CA VAL A 113 -2.84 -4.49 -5.29
C VAL A 113 -2.70 -5.99 -5.52
N ASN A 114 -1.92 -6.38 -6.53
CA ASN A 114 -1.72 -7.77 -6.86
C ASN A 114 -0.23 -8.10 -6.91
N ASN A 115 0.17 -9.18 -6.27
CA ASN A 115 1.57 -9.65 -6.24
C ASN A 115 2.14 -9.87 -7.64
N VAL A 116 1.32 -10.18 -8.64
CA VAL A 116 1.74 -10.40 -10.02
C VAL A 116 2.41 -9.18 -10.67
N LEU A 117 2.16 -7.99 -10.17
CA LEU A 117 2.83 -6.77 -10.65
C LEU A 117 4.35 -6.78 -10.36
N GLY A 118 4.77 -7.46 -9.31
CA GLY A 118 6.20 -7.59 -8.97
C GLY A 118 6.75 -9.01 -9.12
N PHE A 119 5.94 -10.02 -8.86
CA PHE A 119 6.28 -11.43 -8.96
C PHE A 119 5.60 -12.07 -10.19
N PRO A 120 6.31 -12.77 -11.10
CA PRO A 120 7.72 -13.20 -10.97
C PRO A 120 8.76 -12.26 -11.62
N TYR A 121 8.37 -11.09 -12.10
CA TYR A 121 9.21 -10.26 -12.98
C TYR A 121 10.50 -9.75 -12.31
N ILE A 122 10.46 -9.41 -11.02
CA ILE A 122 11.69 -9.03 -10.29
C ILE A 122 12.71 -10.18 -10.23
N PHE A 123 12.24 -11.42 -10.17
CA PHE A 123 13.12 -12.60 -10.24
C PHE A 123 13.67 -12.80 -11.64
N ARG A 124 12.87 -12.57 -12.68
CA ARG A 124 13.33 -12.61 -14.06
C ARG A 124 14.43 -11.57 -14.30
N GLY A 125 14.22 -10.33 -13.87
CA GLY A 125 15.26 -9.30 -13.97
C GLY A 125 16.54 -9.67 -13.21
N ALA A 126 16.42 -10.25 -12.01
CA ALA A 126 17.58 -10.73 -11.26
C ALA A 126 18.35 -11.84 -11.98
N LEU A 127 17.64 -12.79 -12.60
CA LEU A 127 18.26 -13.90 -13.37
C LEU A 127 18.92 -13.37 -14.64
N ASP A 128 18.35 -12.45 -15.36
CA ASP A 128 18.89 -11.89 -16.60
C ASP A 128 20.26 -11.25 -16.39
N VAL A 129 20.49 -10.62 -15.23
CA VAL A 129 21.79 -10.03 -14.86
C VAL A 129 22.63 -10.94 -13.95
N ARG A 130 22.19 -12.18 -13.71
CA ARG A 130 22.86 -13.14 -12.82
C ARG A 130 23.16 -12.57 -11.43
N ALA A 131 22.20 -11.83 -10.87
CA ALA A 131 22.33 -11.25 -9.55
C ALA A 131 22.38 -12.34 -8.46
N SER A 132 23.24 -12.18 -7.48
CA SER A 132 23.31 -13.07 -6.32
C SER A 132 22.27 -12.78 -5.24
N THR A 133 21.61 -11.63 -5.31
CA THR A 133 20.58 -11.19 -4.38
C THR A 133 19.68 -10.15 -5.02
N ILE A 134 18.44 -10.03 -4.54
CA ILE A 134 17.54 -8.94 -4.90
C ILE A 134 17.68 -7.85 -3.82
N ASN A 135 18.44 -6.83 -4.14
CA ASN A 135 18.75 -5.72 -3.24
C ASN A 135 17.70 -4.60 -3.30
N ASP A 136 17.81 -3.61 -2.41
CA ASP A 136 16.85 -2.49 -2.35
C ASP A 136 16.87 -1.61 -3.60
N ALA A 137 18.00 -1.45 -4.27
CA ALA A 137 18.07 -0.70 -5.53
C ALA A 137 17.21 -1.35 -6.63
N MET A 138 17.24 -2.69 -6.74
CA MET A 138 16.39 -3.44 -7.67
C MET A 138 14.90 -3.29 -7.33
N LYS A 139 14.53 -3.35 -6.06
CA LYS A 139 13.16 -3.16 -5.59
C LYS A 139 12.66 -1.73 -5.88
N ILE A 140 13.50 -0.72 -5.63
CA ILE A 140 13.18 0.69 -5.92
C ILE A 140 13.03 0.91 -7.43
N ALA A 141 13.89 0.30 -8.25
CA ALA A 141 13.76 0.37 -9.72
C ALA A 141 12.43 -0.22 -10.19
N ALA A 142 12.02 -1.37 -9.66
CA ALA A 142 10.72 -1.99 -9.98
C ALA A 142 9.54 -1.09 -9.55
N VAL A 143 9.60 -0.49 -8.35
CA VAL A 143 8.59 0.46 -7.88
C VAL A 143 8.48 1.66 -8.81
N ASN A 144 9.62 2.24 -9.22
CA ASN A 144 9.65 3.39 -10.14
C ASN A 144 9.10 3.02 -11.53
N ALA A 145 9.40 1.83 -12.03
CA ALA A 145 8.86 1.34 -13.30
C ALA A 145 7.32 1.23 -13.25
N LEU A 146 6.78 0.60 -12.21
CA LEU A 146 5.33 0.50 -11.99
C LEU A 146 4.66 1.87 -11.84
N ALA A 147 5.27 2.77 -11.09
CA ALA A 147 4.76 4.12 -10.91
C ALA A 147 4.79 4.95 -12.21
N SER A 148 5.79 4.73 -13.05
CA SER A 148 5.87 5.36 -14.39
C SER A 148 4.80 4.78 -15.32
N LEU A 149 4.66 3.46 -15.35
CA LEU A 149 3.67 2.77 -16.18
C LEU A 149 2.24 3.21 -15.87
N ALA A 150 1.90 3.43 -14.59
CA ALA A 150 0.59 3.93 -14.20
C ALA A 150 0.25 5.31 -14.79
N ARG A 151 1.27 6.09 -15.19
CA ARG A 151 1.13 7.44 -15.78
C ARG A 151 1.08 7.45 -17.30
N GLU A 152 1.39 6.33 -17.94
CA GLU A 152 1.33 6.17 -19.38
C GLU A 152 -0.11 5.92 -19.86
N ASP A 153 -0.39 6.29 -21.11
CA ASP A 153 -1.69 5.98 -21.72
C ASP A 153 -1.86 4.46 -21.88
N VAL A 154 -3.05 3.98 -21.56
CA VAL A 154 -3.39 2.55 -21.67
C VAL A 154 -3.59 2.17 -23.14
N PRO A 155 -2.84 1.20 -23.70
CA PRO A 155 -2.96 0.75 -25.08
C PRO A 155 -4.29 0.05 -25.39
N ASP A 156 -4.58 -0.11 -26.67
CA ASP A 156 -5.84 -0.71 -27.15
C ASP A 156 -6.02 -2.17 -26.74
N ASP A 157 -4.94 -2.94 -26.75
CA ASP A 157 -4.95 -4.36 -26.34
C ASP A 157 -5.23 -4.53 -24.85
N VAL A 158 -4.65 -3.67 -24.01
CA VAL A 158 -4.94 -3.64 -22.58
C VAL A 158 -6.37 -3.18 -22.33
N ALA A 159 -6.82 -2.11 -23.01
CA ALA A 159 -8.21 -1.64 -22.92
C ALA A 159 -9.22 -2.72 -23.32
N ALA A 160 -8.93 -3.49 -24.37
CA ALA A 160 -9.78 -4.59 -24.79
C ALA A 160 -9.92 -5.68 -23.72
N ALA A 161 -8.84 -6.02 -23.03
CA ALA A 161 -8.86 -6.98 -21.91
C ALA A 161 -9.71 -6.49 -20.71
N TYR A 162 -9.90 -5.18 -20.59
CA TYR A 162 -10.71 -4.53 -19.54
C TYR A 162 -12.01 -3.92 -20.11
N GLN A 163 -12.69 -4.63 -21.03
CA GLN A 163 -13.99 -4.26 -21.59
C GLN A 163 -14.00 -2.89 -22.30
N GLY A 164 -12.88 -2.49 -22.88
CA GLY A 164 -12.71 -1.19 -23.54
C GLY A 164 -12.44 -0.03 -22.61
N ASN A 165 -12.34 -0.29 -21.32
CA ASN A 165 -12.06 0.76 -20.33
C ASN A 165 -10.60 1.24 -20.44
N ARG A 166 -10.41 2.56 -20.54
CA ARG A 166 -9.07 3.21 -20.60
C ARG A 166 -8.88 4.09 -19.37
N PRO A 167 -8.48 3.49 -18.25
CA PRO A 167 -8.23 4.29 -17.07
C PRO A 167 -7.07 5.27 -17.32
N ARG A 168 -7.15 6.43 -16.69
CA ARG A 168 -6.10 7.43 -16.68
C ARG A 168 -5.57 7.61 -15.26
N PHE A 169 -4.30 7.95 -15.15
CA PHE A 169 -3.68 8.22 -13.84
C PHE A 169 -4.51 9.21 -13.03
N GLY A 170 -4.84 8.82 -11.81
CA GLY A 170 -5.71 9.57 -10.88
C GLY A 170 -6.17 8.70 -9.73
N ALA A 171 -7.08 9.18 -8.91
CA ALA A 171 -7.54 8.51 -7.70
C ALA A 171 -8.03 7.07 -7.91
N GLN A 172 -8.56 6.75 -9.10
CA GLN A 172 -9.05 5.43 -9.47
C GLN A 172 -8.03 4.58 -10.25
N TYR A 173 -6.85 5.11 -10.54
CA TYR A 173 -5.78 4.41 -11.28
C TYR A 173 -4.40 4.94 -10.89
N ILE A 174 -3.93 4.55 -9.71
CA ILE A 174 -2.58 4.80 -9.23
C ILE A 174 -1.66 3.59 -9.40
N ILE A 175 -2.24 2.42 -9.71
CA ILE A 175 -1.55 1.14 -9.87
C ILE A 175 -1.92 0.60 -11.27
N PRO A 176 -0.94 0.13 -12.08
CA PRO A 176 -1.23 -0.51 -13.36
C PRO A 176 -2.10 -1.77 -13.18
N VAL A 177 -2.91 -2.07 -14.19
CA VAL A 177 -3.71 -3.29 -14.16
C VAL A 177 -2.82 -4.53 -14.34
N PRO A 178 -3.15 -5.67 -13.69
CA PRO A 178 -2.29 -6.87 -13.69
C PRO A 178 -2.04 -7.51 -15.06
N PHE A 179 -2.92 -7.27 -16.05
CA PHE A 179 -2.77 -7.82 -17.40
C PHE A 179 -2.17 -6.82 -18.41
N ASP A 180 -1.54 -5.76 -17.95
CA ASP A 180 -0.75 -4.88 -18.79
C ASP A 180 0.56 -5.60 -19.18
N PRO A 181 0.82 -5.88 -20.46
CA PRO A 181 1.98 -6.67 -20.90
C PRO A 181 3.28 -5.88 -20.90
N ARG A 182 3.26 -4.57 -20.68
CA ARG A 182 4.42 -3.68 -20.65
C ARG A 182 5.13 -3.75 -19.31
#